data_ec6c6c6e2702c61dcf29000b5b84c661
#
_entry.id   ec6c6c6e2702c61dcf29000b5b84c661
#
_cell.length_a   1.000
_cell.length_b   1.000
_cell.length_c   1.000
_cell.angle_alpha   90.00
_cell.angle_beta   90.00
_cell.angle_gamma   90.00
#
_symmetry.space_group_name_H-M   'P 1'
#
loop_
_entity.id
_entity.type
_entity.pdbx_description
1 polymer ?
#
loop_
_entity_poly.entity_id
_entity_poly.type
_entity_poly.pdbx_seq_one_letter_code
_entity_poly.pdbx_strand_id
1 'polypeptide(L)'
;MFLKLAISILICFVPLIAGFLIFFLKAKIKLLHLLIAIVLGLVAIFPSSIIQFFIPSDAFTTTSGNLVFFSLLKSLLMYGFLEEIFKAAFIIPLVPVTKRDFSLLNFLCLSLLFGLSFGCFESVIYFLDNLQKSVNRDGTFLYSLILSRLLTSDIIHTACSGLCGLFVYSCFHQKYKVWYFLEAVILHGLYDFFIGFRSGIRWFFVVVLLLAVLECRLKYVAMKNDGADD
;
A
#
# COMPACT_ATOMS: atom_id res chain seq x y z
N MET A 1 -18.30 23.38 9.06
CA MET A 1 -17.98 21.96 9.26
C MET A 1 -17.68 21.25 7.93
N PHE A 2 -18.57 21.27 6.95
CA PHE A 2 -18.39 20.61 5.64
C PHE A 2 -17.11 21.01 4.90
N LEU A 3 -16.76 22.30 4.84
CA LEU A 3 -15.56 22.75 4.13
C LEU A 3 -14.27 22.17 4.72
N LYS A 4 -14.14 22.12 6.06
CA LYS A 4 -12.96 21.51 6.72
C LYS A 4 -12.87 20.02 6.43
N LEU A 5 -14.01 19.30 6.45
CA LEU A 5 -14.07 17.88 6.11
C LEU A 5 -13.62 17.63 4.66
N ALA A 6 -14.18 18.39 3.71
CA ALA A 6 -13.83 18.29 2.30
C ALA A 6 -12.33 18.56 2.06
N ILE A 7 -11.77 19.61 2.67
CA ILE A 7 -10.34 19.93 2.57
C ILE A 7 -9.49 18.80 3.13
N SER A 8 -9.84 18.23 4.29
CA SER A 8 -9.09 17.13 4.89
C SER A 8 -9.09 15.88 4.01
N ILE A 9 -10.22 15.54 3.40
CA ILE A 9 -10.31 14.43 2.43
C ILE A 9 -9.45 14.72 1.19
N LEU A 10 -9.51 15.94 0.66
CA LEU A 10 -8.70 16.34 -0.49
C LEU A 10 -7.19 16.24 -0.20
N ILE A 11 -6.76 16.61 1.00
CA ILE A 11 -5.36 16.48 1.43
C ILE A 11 -4.91 15.02 1.37
N CYS A 12 -5.76 14.06 1.74
CA CYS A 12 -5.41 12.62 1.65
C CYS A 12 -5.08 12.18 0.21
N PHE A 13 -5.61 12.86 -0.82
CA PHE A 13 -5.35 12.51 -2.22
C PHE A 13 -4.20 13.31 -2.87
N VAL A 14 -3.55 14.21 -2.14
CA VAL A 14 -2.42 15.00 -2.68
C VAL A 14 -1.29 14.11 -3.23
N PRO A 15 -0.84 13.05 -2.55
CA PRO A 15 0.20 12.16 -3.10
C PRO A 15 -0.26 11.47 -4.39
N LEU A 16 -1.53 11.04 -4.46
CA LEU A 16 -2.08 10.40 -5.64
C LEU A 16 -2.09 11.35 -6.85
N ILE A 17 -2.49 12.61 -6.65
CA ILE A 17 -2.47 13.62 -7.70
C ILE A 17 -1.03 13.87 -8.18
N ALA A 18 -0.08 13.99 -7.25
CA ALA A 18 1.33 14.16 -7.58
C ALA A 18 1.89 12.96 -8.35
N GLY A 19 1.65 11.73 -7.91
CA GLY A 19 2.06 10.50 -8.59
C GLY A 19 1.45 10.38 -9.99
N PHE A 20 0.14 10.66 -10.11
CA PHE A 20 -0.55 10.69 -11.39
C PHE A 20 0.11 11.67 -12.38
N LEU A 21 0.36 12.90 -11.95
CA LEU A 21 0.98 13.92 -12.80
C LEU A 21 2.41 13.52 -13.22
N ILE A 22 3.19 12.94 -12.31
CA ILE A 22 4.54 12.45 -12.62
C ILE A 22 4.48 11.36 -13.68
N PHE A 23 3.64 10.35 -13.54
CA PHE A 23 3.56 9.24 -14.48
C PHE A 23 2.93 9.64 -15.81
N PHE A 24 1.97 10.55 -15.80
CA PHE A 24 1.38 11.10 -17.04
C PHE A 24 2.38 11.94 -17.82
N LEU A 25 3.07 12.89 -17.17
CA LEU A 25 3.91 13.86 -17.85
C LEU A 25 5.31 13.31 -18.17
N LYS A 26 5.93 12.56 -17.26
CA LYS A 26 7.31 12.07 -17.41
C LYS A 26 7.39 10.67 -18.00
N ALA A 27 6.59 9.73 -17.51
CA ALA A 27 6.58 8.35 -18.03
C ALA A 27 5.72 8.21 -19.29
N LYS A 28 4.91 9.24 -19.64
CA LYS A 28 4.04 9.28 -20.83
C LYS A 28 3.09 8.08 -20.91
N ILE A 29 2.66 7.58 -19.77
CA ILE A 29 1.69 6.47 -19.70
C ILE A 29 0.33 6.99 -20.13
N LYS A 30 -0.41 6.18 -20.88
CA LYS A 30 -1.75 6.53 -21.38
C LYS A 30 -2.69 6.85 -20.21
N LEU A 31 -3.46 7.94 -20.36
CA LEU A 31 -4.41 8.40 -19.36
C LEU A 31 -5.34 7.28 -18.88
N LEU A 32 -5.88 6.48 -19.83
CA LEU A 32 -6.78 5.37 -19.52
C LEU A 32 -6.13 4.34 -18.58
N HIS A 33 -4.86 3.98 -18.80
CA HIS A 33 -4.14 3.02 -17.95
C HIS A 33 -3.95 3.55 -16.53
N LEU A 34 -3.62 4.85 -16.40
CA LEU A 34 -3.49 5.50 -15.09
C LEU A 34 -4.83 5.53 -14.35
N LEU A 35 -5.93 5.88 -15.03
CA LEU A 35 -7.26 5.88 -14.43
C LEU A 35 -7.70 4.49 -13.98
N ILE A 36 -7.43 3.45 -14.79
CA ILE A 36 -7.74 2.06 -14.42
C ILE A 36 -6.92 1.65 -13.18
N ALA A 37 -5.63 1.96 -13.12
CA ALA A 37 -4.80 1.65 -11.96
C ALA A 37 -5.34 2.33 -10.68
N ILE A 38 -5.76 3.59 -10.76
CA ILE A 38 -6.37 4.33 -9.66
C ILE A 38 -7.67 3.65 -9.20
N VAL A 39 -8.58 3.35 -10.13
CA VAL A 39 -9.87 2.73 -9.79
C VAL A 39 -9.66 1.34 -9.17
N LEU A 40 -8.76 0.53 -9.72
CA LEU A 40 -8.46 -0.79 -9.17
C LEU A 40 -7.85 -0.69 -7.77
N GLY A 41 -6.97 0.29 -7.51
CA GLY A 41 -6.42 0.55 -6.18
C GLY A 41 -7.49 0.96 -5.16
N LEU A 42 -8.43 1.84 -5.55
CA LEU A 42 -9.58 2.20 -4.72
C LEU A 42 -10.47 0.99 -4.40
N VAL A 43 -10.72 0.14 -5.38
CA VAL A 43 -11.62 -1.02 -5.20
C VAL A 43 -10.97 -2.13 -4.39
N ALA A 44 -9.65 -2.30 -4.49
CA ALA A 44 -8.92 -3.37 -3.81
C ALA A 44 -8.98 -3.30 -2.27
N ILE A 45 -9.28 -2.14 -1.70
CA ILE A 45 -9.39 -1.98 -0.24
C ILE A 45 -10.65 -2.65 0.33
N PHE A 46 -11.74 -2.73 -0.45
CA PHE A 46 -13.01 -3.22 0.07
C PHE A 46 -12.95 -4.68 0.53
N PRO A 47 -12.45 -5.65 -0.25
CA PRO A 47 -12.43 -7.05 0.19
C PRO A 47 -11.56 -7.26 1.43
N SER A 48 -10.40 -6.60 1.55
CA SER A 48 -9.57 -6.70 2.75
C SER A 48 -10.25 -6.11 3.97
N SER A 49 -10.85 -4.92 3.83
CA SER A 49 -11.59 -4.25 4.92
C SER A 49 -12.82 -5.05 5.37
N ILE A 50 -13.55 -5.66 4.43
CA ILE A 50 -14.70 -6.51 4.75
C ILE A 50 -14.26 -7.72 5.58
N ILE A 51 -13.20 -8.42 5.16
CA ILE A 51 -12.70 -9.58 5.90
C ILE A 51 -12.19 -9.15 7.28
N GLN A 52 -11.42 -8.06 7.36
CA GLN A 52 -10.93 -7.53 8.64
C GLN A 52 -12.07 -7.14 9.58
N PHE A 53 -13.20 -6.64 9.06
CA PHE A 53 -14.37 -6.30 9.86
C PHE A 53 -15.03 -7.53 10.51
N PHE A 54 -15.04 -8.69 9.82
CA PHE A 54 -15.63 -9.93 10.36
C PHE A 54 -14.70 -10.70 11.29
N ILE A 55 -13.41 -10.35 11.37
CA ILE A 55 -12.48 -10.99 12.29
C ILE A 55 -12.61 -10.32 13.66
N PRO A 56 -12.92 -11.08 14.73
CA PRO A 56 -13.03 -10.53 16.07
C PRO A 56 -11.72 -9.83 16.49
N SER A 57 -11.84 -8.69 17.16
CA SER A 57 -10.68 -7.90 17.61
C SER A 57 -9.76 -8.68 18.56
N ASP A 58 -10.31 -9.68 19.24
CA ASP A 58 -9.65 -10.57 20.20
C ASP A 58 -9.14 -11.88 19.60
N ALA A 59 -9.36 -12.13 18.30
CA ALA A 59 -8.93 -13.37 17.63
C ALA A 59 -7.43 -13.67 17.81
N PHE A 60 -6.61 -12.66 18.04
CA PHE A 60 -5.17 -12.77 18.26
C PHE A 60 -4.74 -12.36 19.67
N THR A 61 -5.69 -12.23 20.61
CA THR A 61 -5.39 -11.97 22.01
C THR A 61 -5.49 -13.26 22.80
N THR A 62 -4.47 -13.60 23.57
CA THR A 62 -4.48 -14.71 24.50
C THR A 62 -4.27 -14.22 25.92
N THR A 63 -4.97 -14.80 26.87
CA THR A 63 -4.83 -14.46 28.30
C THR A 63 -3.50 -14.93 28.90
N SER A 64 -2.78 -15.83 28.21
CA SER A 64 -1.57 -16.48 28.74
C SER A 64 -0.40 -16.53 27.74
N GLY A 65 -0.53 -15.91 26.56
CA GLY A 65 0.49 -15.97 25.50
C GLY A 65 1.41 -14.77 25.45
N ASN A 66 2.47 -14.87 24.61
CA ASN A 66 3.37 -13.76 24.32
C ASN A 66 2.66 -12.71 23.45
N LEU A 67 2.19 -11.63 24.04
CA LEU A 67 1.45 -10.54 23.38
C LEU A 67 2.21 -9.97 22.16
N VAL A 68 3.54 -9.89 22.23
CA VAL A 68 4.38 -9.39 21.12
C VAL A 68 4.31 -10.35 19.93
N PHE A 69 4.41 -11.66 20.16
CA PHE A 69 4.31 -12.67 19.11
C PHE A 69 2.95 -12.64 18.41
N PHE A 70 1.86 -12.59 19.19
CA PHE A 70 0.51 -12.55 18.60
C PHE A 70 0.22 -11.23 17.88
N SER A 71 0.77 -10.11 18.35
CA SER A 71 0.70 -8.82 17.64
C SER A 71 1.45 -8.88 16.30
N LEU A 72 2.64 -9.49 16.27
CA LEU A 72 3.39 -9.68 15.04
C LEU A 72 2.63 -10.59 14.06
N LEU A 73 2.10 -11.72 14.55
CA LEU A 73 1.33 -12.67 13.74
C LEU A 73 0.09 -11.98 13.15
N LYS A 74 -0.63 -11.21 13.96
CA LYS A 74 -1.77 -10.40 13.49
C LYS A 74 -1.36 -9.45 12.38
N SER A 75 -0.29 -8.69 12.57
CA SER A 75 0.18 -7.73 11.58
C SER A 75 0.59 -8.41 10.27
N LEU A 76 1.30 -9.54 10.34
CA LEU A 76 1.72 -10.28 9.16
C LEU A 76 0.54 -10.91 8.40
N LEU A 77 -0.47 -11.46 9.12
CA LEU A 77 -1.59 -12.16 8.47
C LEU A 77 -2.69 -11.20 8.03
N MET A 78 -3.09 -10.24 8.90
CA MET A 78 -4.28 -9.40 8.66
C MET A 78 -3.97 -8.17 7.81
N TYR A 79 -2.79 -7.59 7.96
CA TYR A 79 -2.39 -6.41 7.17
C TYR A 79 -1.43 -6.83 6.05
N GLY A 80 -0.32 -7.48 6.37
CA GLY A 80 0.63 -7.92 5.37
C GLY A 80 0.03 -8.87 4.34
N PHE A 81 -0.35 -10.09 4.75
CA PHE A 81 -0.77 -11.11 3.79
C PHE A 81 -2.12 -10.81 3.14
N LEU A 82 -3.15 -10.49 3.95
CA LEU A 82 -4.50 -10.31 3.45
C LEU A 82 -4.59 -9.14 2.46
N GLU A 83 -3.95 -8.01 2.76
CA GLU A 83 -3.99 -6.87 1.86
C GLU A 83 -3.14 -7.08 0.62
N GLU A 84 -1.93 -7.64 0.76
CA GLU A 84 -1.06 -7.83 -0.40
C GLU A 84 -1.59 -8.90 -1.37
N ILE A 85 -2.31 -9.93 -0.90
CA ILE A 85 -2.95 -10.90 -1.80
C ILE A 85 -4.07 -10.24 -2.62
N PHE A 86 -4.89 -9.36 -2.01
CA PHE A 86 -5.89 -8.62 -2.76
C PHE A 86 -5.24 -7.60 -3.71
N LYS A 87 -4.21 -6.89 -3.27
CA LYS A 87 -3.46 -5.98 -4.16
C LYS A 87 -2.90 -6.73 -5.35
N ALA A 88 -2.23 -7.87 -5.17
CA ALA A 88 -1.73 -8.69 -6.27
C ALA A 88 -2.86 -9.14 -7.20
N ALA A 89 -3.98 -9.62 -6.66
CA ALA A 89 -5.14 -10.03 -7.45
C ALA A 89 -5.74 -8.89 -8.28
N PHE A 90 -5.85 -7.68 -7.71
CA PHE A 90 -6.39 -6.50 -8.40
C PHE A 90 -5.37 -5.81 -9.34
N ILE A 91 -4.08 -6.13 -9.26
CA ILE A 91 -3.05 -5.72 -10.22
C ILE A 91 -3.11 -6.58 -11.50
N ILE A 92 -3.52 -7.85 -11.41
CA ILE A 92 -3.63 -8.76 -12.59
C ILE A 92 -4.42 -8.15 -13.75
N PRO A 93 -5.58 -7.50 -13.56
CA PRO A 93 -6.33 -6.86 -14.64
C PRO A 93 -5.58 -5.77 -15.40
N LEU A 94 -4.49 -5.20 -14.86
CA LEU A 94 -3.65 -4.25 -15.59
C LEU A 94 -2.88 -4.91 -16.74
N VAL A 95 -2.61 -6.21 -16.69
CA VAL A 95 -1.87 -6.96 -17.71
C VAL A 95 -2.56 -6.91 -19.09
N PRO A 96 -3.85 -7.30 -19.24
CA PRO A 96 -4.52 -7.23 -20.54
C PRO A 96 -4.71 -5.79 -21.04
N VAL A 97 -4.80 -4.81 -20.15
CA VAL A 97 -4.95 -3.40 -20.51
C VAL A 97 -3.68 -2.85 -21.16
N THR A 98 -2.52 -3.32 -20.74
CA THR A 98 -1.21 -2.84 -21.19
C THR A 98 -0.59 -3.64 -22.32
N LYS A 99 -1.29 -4.64 -22.89
CA LYS A 99 -0.77 -5.64 -23.85
C LYS A 99 0.19 -5.12 -24.92
N ARG A 100 -0.01 -3.90 -25.46
CA ARG A 100 0.83 -3.30 -26.52
C ARG A 100 1.99 -2.48 -25.98
N ASP A 101 1.89 -2.00 -24.73
CA ASP A 101 2.86 -1.13 -24.08
C ASP A 101 3.36 -1.77 -22.77
N PHE A 102 3.41 -3.11 -22.75
CA PHE A 102 3.69 -3.91 -21.56
C PHE A 102 5.20 -3.94 -21.27
N SER A 103 5.79 -2.77 -21.03
CA SER A 103 7.15 -2.69 -20.52
C SER A 103 7.18 -2.85 -19.00
N LEU A 104 8.26 -3.40 -18.49
CA LEU A 104 8.50 -3.55 -17.04
C LEU A 104 8.33 -2.22 -16.29
N LEU A 105 8.88 -1.13 -16.84
CA LEU A 105 8.80 0.20 -16.22
C LEU A 105 7.37 0.71 -16.17
N ASN A 106 6.60 0.62 -17.27
CA ASN A 106 5.22 1.09 -17.30
C ASN A 106 4.35 0.30 -16.34
N PHE A 107 4.53 -1.02 -16.28
CA PHE A 107 3.77 -1.87 -15.37
C PHE A 107 4.11 -1.58 -13.90
N LEU A 108 5.40 -1.37 -13.59
CA LEU A 108 5.81 -0.94 -12.26
C LEU A 108 5.18 0.41 -11.89
N CYS A 109 5.23 1.41 -12.79
CA CYS A 109 4.61 2.72 -12.54
C CYS A 109 3.10 2.62 -12.26
N LEU A 110 2.38 1.76 -13.00
CA LEU A 110 0.95 1.52 -12.78
C LEU A 110 0.70 0.82 -11.44
N SER A 111 1.55 -0.14 -11.06
CA SER A 111 1.45 -0.84 -9.77
C SER A 111 1.77 0.09 -8.59
N LEU A 112 2.74 1.00 -8.75
CA LEU A 112 3.02 2.04 -7.75
C LEU A 112 1.84 3.00 -7.60
N LEU A 113 1.23 3.44 -8.72
CA LEU A 113 0.05 4.32 -8.70
C LEU A 113 -1.17 3.64 -8.09
N PHE A 114 -1.37 2.35 -8.39
CA PHE A 114 -2.37 1.50 -7.75
C PHE A 114 -2.21 1.48 -6.22
N GLY A 115 -0.98 1.22 -5.73
CA GLY A 115 -0.69 1.19 -4.30
C GLY A 115 -0.87 2.55 -3.62
N LEU A 116 -0.49 3.62 -4.31
CA LEU A 116 -0.70 4.98 -3.84
C LEU A 116 -2.19 5.32 -3.74
N SER A 117 -3.00 4.88 -4.70
CA SER A 117 -4.46 5.01 -4.67
C SER A 117 -5.07 4.25 -3.49
N PHE A 118 -4.64 3.01 -3.26
CA PHE A 118 -5.05 2.21 -2.11
C PHE A 118 -4.74 2.93 -0.79
N GLY A 119 -3.48 3.37 -0.58
CA GLY A 119 -3.05 4.04 0.65
C GLY A 119 -3.79 5.37 0.91
N CYS A 120 -3.95 6.21 -0.13
CA CYS A 120 -4.71 7.46 -0.02
C CYS A 120 -6.17 7.21 0.41
N PHE A 121 -6.82 6.18 -0.15
CA PHE A 121 -8.19 5.86 0.21
C PHE A 121 -8.30 5.28 1.62
N GLU A 122 -7.36 4.43 2.01
CA GLU A 122 -7.26 3.95 3.38
C GLU A 122 -7.03 5.11 4.37
N SER A 123 -6.22 6.10 4.00
CA SER A 123 -6.02 7.30 4.81
C SER A 123 -7.31 8.10 5.03
N VAL A 124 -8.22 8.12 4.05
CA VAL A 124 -9.58 8.70 4.22
C VAL A 124 -10.40 7.87 5.22
N ILE A 125 -10.36 6.53 5.12
CA ILE A 125 -11.08 5.65 6.07
C ILE A 125 -10.59 5.89 7.50
N TYR A 126 -9.29 5.92 7.72
CA TYR A 126 -8.70 6.21 9.03
C TYR A 126 -9.05 7.61 9.54
N PHE A 127 -9.05 8.61 8.66
CA PHE A 127 -9.47 9.96 9.01
C PHE A 127 -10.92 9.97 9.50
N LEU A 128 -11.85 9.34 8.77
CA LEU A 128 -13.27 9.28 9.12
C LEU A 128 -13.51 8.52 10.42
N ASP A 129 -12.85 7.38 10.65
CA ASP A 129 -12.93 6.62 11.90
C ASP A 129 -12.44 7.43 13.10
N ASN A 130 -11.38 8.21 12.94
CA ASN A 130 -10.83 9.02 14.01
C ASN A 130 -11.56 10.37 14.18
N LEU A 131 -12.37 10.81 13.21
CA LEU A 131 -13.14 12.04 13.31
C LEU A 131 -14.14 11.98 14.48
N GLN A 132 -14.83 10.86 14.65
CA GLN A 132 -15.75 10.66 15.79
C GLN A 132 -15.00 10.59 17.12
N LYS A 133 -13.86 9.92 17.16
CA LYS A 133 -13.02 9.77 18.35
C LYS A 133 -12.31 11.07 18.78
N SER A 134 -12.25 12.05 17.88
CA SER A 134 -11.53 13.31 18.09
C SER A 134 -12.43 14.45 18.60
N VAL A 135 -13.72 14.23 18.82
CA VAL A 135 -14.67 15.26 19.29
C VAL A 135 -14.18 15.98 20.57
N ASN A 136 -13.42 15.27 21.41
CA ASN A 136 -12.83 15.80 22.65
C ASN A 136 -11.31 16.04 22.56
N ARG A 137 -10.72 16.04 21.33
CA ARG A 137 -9.29 16.27 21.11
C ARG A 137 -9.06 17.56 20.33
N ASP A 138 -7.90 18.14 20.49
CA ASP A 138 -7.48 19.30 19.71
C ASP A 138 -7.49 18.96 18.21
N GLY A 139 -8.00 19.88 17.39
CA GLY A 139 -8.10 19.70 15.92
C GLY A 139 -6.76 19.43 15.22
N THR A 140 -5.64 19.76 15.86
CA THR A 140 -4.28 19.42 15.37
C THR A 140 -4.02 17.93 15.29
N PHE A 141 -4.72 17.12 16.10
CA PHE A 141 -4.58 15.65 16.08
C PHE A 141 -4.94 15.05 14.71
N LEU A 142 -6.03 15.47 14.10
CA LEU A 142 -6.47 14.94 12.79
C LEU A 142 -5.51 15.32 11.66
N TYR A 143 -4.99 16.56 11.67
CA TYR A 143 -4.00 16.97 10.68
C TYR A 143 -2.68 16.21 10.84
N SER A 144 -2.22 16.00 12.08
CA SER A 144 -1.01 15.20 12.32
C SER A 144 -1.20 13.73 11.90
N LEU A 145 -2.41 13.17 12.09
CA LEU A 145 -2.75 11.84 11.61
C LEU A 145 -2.66 11.75 10.08
N ILE A 146 -3.32 12.67 9.37
CA ILE A 146 -3.28 12.72 7.90
C ILE A 146 -1.82 12.83 7.44
N LEU A 147 -1.07 13.82 7.95
CA LEU A 147 0.31 14.06 7.54
C LEU A 147 1.21 12.85 7.79
N SER A 148 1.08 12.21 8.95
CA SER A 148 1.84 11.00 9.25
C SER A 148 1.53 9.87 8.25
N ARG A 149 0.26 9.67 7.88
CA ARG A 149 -0.13 8.64 6.92
C ARG A 149 0.39 8.94 5.51
N LEU A 150 0.28 10.18 5.04
CA LEU A 150 0.84 10.60 3.74
C LEU A 150 2.34 10.33 3.63
N LEU A 151 3.08 10.51 4.72
CA LEU A 151 4.54 10.34 4.77
C LEU A 151 4.99 8.90 5.07
N THR A 152 4.10 8.02 5.48
CA THR A 152 4.46 6.67 5.91
C THR A 152 3.58 5.60 5.28
N SER A 153 2.29 5.56 5.60
CA SER A 153 1.35 4.54 5.12
C SER A 153 1.22 4.55 3.60
N ASP A 154 1.07 5.71 2.98
CA ASP A 154 0.95 5.79 1.52
C ASP A 154 2.22 5.31 0.82
N ILE A 155 3.40 5.53 1.43
CA ILE A 155 4.68 5.08 0.88
C ILE A 155 4.83 3.56 0.99
N ILE A 156 4.48 2.96 2.14
CA ILE A 156 4.57 1.50 2.29
C ILE A 156 3.62 0.78 1.33
N HIS A 157 2.36 1.24 1.22
CA HIS A 157 1.42 0.67 0.26
C HIS A 157 1.91 0.80 -1.18
N THR A 158 2.50 1.94 -1.54
CA THR A 158 3.10 2.17 -2.86
C THR A 158 4.23 1.19 -3.14
N ALA A 159 5.20 1.05 -2.23
CA ALA A 159 6.36 0.20 -2.39
C ALA A 159 5.98 -1.30 -2.44
N CYS A 160 5.10 -1.76 -1.53
CA CYS A 160 4.62 -3.13 -1.50
C CYS A 160 3.79 -3.47 -2.75
N SER A 161 2.93 -2.55 -3.22
CA SER A 161 2.22 -2.75 -4.49
C SER A 161 3.17 -2.77 -5.70
N GLY A 162 4.27 -2.03 -5.66
CA GLY A 162 5.33 -2.15 -6.65
C GLY A 162 5.95 -3.55 -6.67
N LEU A 163 6.28 -4.12 -5.49
CA LEU A 163 6.77 -5.50 -5.37
C LEU A 163 5.74 -6.53 -5.86
N CYS A 164 4.46 -6.37 -5.49
CA CYS A 164 3.36 -7.20 -6.00
C CYS A 164 3.24 -7.09 -7.53
N GLY A 165 3.40 -5.89 -8.09
CA GLY A 165 3.41 -5.67 -9.53
C GLY A 165 4.57 -6.39 -10.22
N LEU A 166 5.78 -6.30 -9.68
CA LEU A 166 6.94 -7.03 -10.20
C LEU A 166 6.73 -8.55 -10.10
N PHE A 167 6.11 -9.06 -9.03
CA PHE A 167 5.72 -10.46 -8.93
C PHE A 167 4.73 -10.85 -10.03
N VAL A 168 3.62 -10.10 -10.20
CA VAL A 168 2.62 -10.36 -11.22
C VAL A 168 3.27 -10.32 -12.60
N TYR A 169 4.08 -9.29 -12.91
CA TYR A 169 4.81 -9.20 -14.16
C TYR A 169 5.68 -10.44 -14.41
N SER A 170 6.41 -10.91 -13.39
CA SER A 170 7.24 -12.11 -13.49
C SER A 170 6.45 -13.38 -13.82
N CYS A 171 5.23 -13.50 -13.28
CA CYS A 171 4.35 -14.64 -13.57
C CYS A 171 3.95 -14.67 -15.05
N PHE A 172 3.63 -13.53 -15.66
CA PHE A 172 3.29 -13.45 -17.08
C PHE A 172 4.48 -13.67 -18.01
N HIS A 173 5.71 -13.52 -17.53
CA HIS A 173 6.94 -13.87 -18.24
C HIS A 173 7.52 -15.23 -17.82
N GLN A 174 6.72 -16.09 -17.16
CA GLN A 174 7.08 -17.44 -16.73
C GLN A 174 8.31 -17.54 -15.79
N LYS A 175 8.65 -16.45 -15.09
CA LYS A 175 9.81 -16.39 -14.18
C LYS A 175 9.46 -16.65 -12.70
N TYR A 176 8.17 -16.62 -12.33
CA TYR A 176 7.57 -16.96 -11.02
C TYR A 176 8.36 -16.50 -9.79
N LYS A 177 8.74 -15.22 -9.72
CA LYS A 177 9.53 -14.67 -8.60
C LYS A 177 8.66 -14.44 -7.35
N VAL A 178 8.18 -15.51 -6.73
CA VAL A 178 7.27 -15.51 -5.56
C VAL A 178 7.84 -14.71 -4.38
N TRP A 179 9.15 -14.66 -4.25
CA TRP A 179 9.82 -13.91 -3.17
C TRP A 179 9.45 -12.43 -3.16
N TYR A 180 9.17 -11.80 -4.30
CA TYR A 180 8.77 -10.40 -4.38
C TYR A 180 7.44 -10.16 -3.68
N PHE A 181 6.48 -11.09 -3.83
CA PHE A 181 5.22 -11.06 -3.10
C PHE A 181 5.44 -11.30 -1.59
N LEU A 182 6.25 -12.29 -1.20
CA LEU A 182 6.53 -12.58 0.20
C LEU A 182 7.25 -11.41 0.89
N GLU A 183 8.17 -10.75 0.21
CA GLU A 183 8.82 -9.53 0.71
C GLU A 183 7.81 -8.40 0.93
N ALA A 184 6.86 -8.20 0.01
CA ALA A 184 5.79 -7.22 0.20
C ALA A 184 4.97 -7.53 1.46
N VAL A 185 4.55 -8.79 1.65
CA VAL A 185 3.81 -9.25 2.84
C VAL A 185 4.58 -8.99 4.13
N ILE A 186 5.86 -9.36 4.16
CA ILE A 186 6.71 -9.22 5.35
C ILE A 186 6.95 -7.74 5.67
N LEU A 187 7.31 -6.94 4.67
CA LEU A 187 7.62 -5.52 4.89
C LEU A 187 6.37 -4.73 5.31
N HIS A 188 5.23 -5.00 4.68
CA HIS A 188 3.98 -4.38 5.09
C HIS A 188 3.59 -4.77 6.52
N GLY A 189 3.56 -6.08 6.83
CA GLY A 189 3.20 -6.54 8.16
C GLY A 189 4.17 -6.07 9.26
N LEU A 190 5.47 -5.98 8.97
CA LEU A 190 6.44 -5.40 9.92
C LEU A 190 6.23 -3.90 10.11
N TYR A 191 5.89 -3.15 9.06
CA TYR A 191 5.55 -1.75 9.18
C TYR A 191 4.38 -1.55 10.17
N ASP A 192 3.28 -2.28 9.98
CA ASP A 192 2.10 -2.19 10.85
C ASP A 192 2.39 -2.68 12.27
N PHE A 193 3.22 -3.71 12.42
CA PHE A 193 3.67 -4.17 13.72
C PHE A 193 4.42 -3.07 14.47
N PHE A 194 5.43 -2.44 13.87
CA PHE A 194 6.24 -1.45 14.55
C PHE A 194 5.49 -0.15 14.81
N ILE A 195 4.66 0.33 13.88
CA ILE A 195 3.90 1.57 14.07
C ILE A 195 2.87 1.47 15.21
N GLY A 196 2.44 0.24 15.54
CA GLY A 196 1.53 -0.04 16.67
C GLY A 196 2.13 0.21 18.05
N PHE A 197 3.46 0.28 18.19
CA PHE A 197 4.11 0.52 19.48
C PHE A 197 4.04 1.99 19.91
N ARG A 198 4.02 2.22 21.25
CA ARG A 198 4.11 3.56 21.84
C ARG A 198 5.52 3.91 22.34
N SER A 199 6.43 2.95 22.32
CA SER A 199 7.83 3.07 22.79
C SER A 199 8.80 3.44 21.66
N GLY A 200 10.09 3.59 21.99
CA GLY A 200 11.16 3.85 21.04
C GLY A 200 11.28 2.82 19.90
N ILE A 201 10.83 1.57 20.13
CA ILE A 201 10.76 0.50 19.11
C ILE A 201 9.88 0.93 17.93
N ARG A 202 8.90 1.79 18.14
CA ARG A 202 8.05 2.32 17.06
C ARG A 202 8.89 2.83 15.88
N TRP A 203 10.00 3.50 16.12
CA TRP A 203 10.81 4.11 15.07
C TRP A 203 11.39 3.11 14.05
N PHE A 204 11.39 1.80 14.34
CA PHE A 204 11.77 0.78 13.37
C PHE A 204 10.85 0.74 12.15
N PHE A 205 9.62 1.28 12.22
CA PHE A 205 8.78 1.41 11.02
C PHE A 205 9.46 2.25 9.92
N VAL A 206 10.28 3.23 10.28
CA VAL A 206 11.03 4.06 9.30
C VAL A 206 12.06 3.20 8.56
N VAL A 207 12.75 2.32 9.30
CA VAL A 207 13.72 1.39 8.68
C VAL A 207 13.01 0.46 7.71
N VAL A 208 11.86 -0.11 8.12
CA VAL A 208 11.06 -0.99 7.27
C VAL A 208 10.57 -0.26 6.01
N LEU A 209 10.13 1.00 6.17
CA LEU A 209 9.69 1.84 5.06
C LEU A 209 10.81 2.07 4.03
N LEU A 210 12.01 2.42 4.51
CA LEU A 210 13.17 2.62 3.65
C LEU A 210 13.59 1.31 2.95
N LEU A 211 13.54 0.18 3.66
CA LEU A 211 13.80 -1.14 3.09
C LEU A 211 12.78 -1.48 2.00
N ALA A 212 11.48 -1.21 2.21
CA ALA A 212 10.45 -1.50 1.20
C ALA A 212 10.69 -0.72 -0.11
N VAL A 213 11.03 0.56 0.00
CA VAL A 213 11.36 1.39 -1.18
C VAL A 213 12.64 0.88 -1.86
N LEU A 214 13.66 0.54 -1.08
CA LEU A 214 14.94 0.02 -1.58
C LEU A 214 14.74 -1.34 -2.29
N GLU A 215 14.04 -2.28 -1.66
CA GLU A 215 13.75 -3.60 -2.23
C GLU A 215 12.96 -3.49 -3.54
N CYS A 216 11.91 -2.67 -3.56
CA CYS A 216 11.17 -2.43 -4.79
C CYS A 216 12.08 -1.96 -5.94
N ARG A 217 13.00 -1.03 -5.66
CA ARG A 217 13.98 -0.55 -6.63
C ARG A 217 14.97 -1.64 -7.04
N LEU A 218 15.53 -2.38 -6.09
CA LEU A 218 16.51 -3.44 -6.35
C LEU A 218 15.91 -4.57 -7.19
N LYS A 219 14.66 -4.99 -6.87
CA LYS A 219 13.96 -6.04 -7.65
C LYS A 219 13.65 -5.57 -9.08
N TYR A 220 13.27 -4.30 -9.25
CA TYR A 220 13.10 -3.71 -10.59
C TYR A 220 14.40 -3.77 -11.39
N VAL A 221 15.53 -3.32 -10.80
CA VAL A 221 16.83 -3.33 -11.48
C VAL A 221 17.27 -4.76 -11.81
N ALA A 222 17.07 -5.71 -10.88
CA ALA A 222 17.38 -7.13 -11.12
C ALA A 222 16.55 -7.70 -12.28
N MET A 223 15.25 -7.43 -12.34
CA MET A 223 14.40 -7.90 -13.43
C MET A 223 14.78 -7.27 -14.77
N LYS A 224 15.11 -5.99 -14.79
CA LYS A 224 15.58 -5.31 -16.00
C LYS A 224 16.88 -5.94 -16.54
N ASN A 225 17.83 -6.25 -15.66
CA ASN A 225 19.09 -6.90 -16.03
C ASN A 225 18.91 -8.36 -16.48
N ASP A 226 17.84 -9.04 -16.02
CA ASP A 226 17.48 -10.41 -16.43
C ASP A 226 16.80 -10.45 -17.84
N GLY A 227 16.77 -9.37 -18.59
CA GLY A 227 16.17 -9.29 -19.92
C GLY A 227 14.64 -9.36 -19.90
N ALA A 228 14.00 -8.76 -18.93
CA ALA A 228 12.54 -8.73 -18.83
C ALA A 228 11.89 -7.62 -19.70
N ASP A 229 12.70 -6.79 -20.34
CA ASP A 229 12.26 -5.69 -21.24
C ASP A 229 12.37 -6.04 -22.74
N ASP A 230 12.85 -7.25 -23.12
CA ASP A 230 13.00 -7.71 -24.51
C ASP A 230 11.75 -8.43 -25.05
#